data_2da48f10c89351d525c35545165d22c0
#
_entry.id   2da48f10c89351d525c35545165d22c0
#
_cell.length_a   1.000
_cell.length_b   1.000
_cell.length_c   1.000
_cell.angle_alpha   90.00
_cell.angle_beta   90.00
_cell.angle_gamma   90.00
#
_symmetry.space_group_name_H-M   'P 1'
#
loop_
_entity.id
_entity.type
_entity.pdbx_description
1 polymer ?
#
loop_
_entity_poly.entity_id
_entity_poly.type
_entity_poly.pdbx_seq_one_letter_code
_entity_poly.pdbx_strand_id
1 'polypeptide(L)'
;GIVSVPLVLDGTSFAVDVPKVLEALRTDPSIKMVFLCSPGNPTGSLLSRESIQAVLDCPDYNGLVIVDEAYIDFPLEEQAMGLRYVGESISAVDLVPSYANLVVSQTLSKSFGLAGVRLGVAFAQPPTIQIMNNTKAPYSISAPSAYFAAQALSPEGIAKMRACTRTLIENRRQLIEALGDVPNLGRVLGNNDANFVLVQVLRDGEPSSERASEVYHAMAQNHGLMVRNRSAELGCAGCLRISVGTPEENARAVALLTQLLGDASA
;
A
#
# COMPACT_ATOMS: atom_id res chain seq x y z
N GLY A 1 10.80 21.51 -2.37
CA GLY A 1 9.79 21.01 -3.31
C GLY A 1 9.69 19.48 -3.28
N ILE A 2 8.75 18.93 -4.01
CA ILE A 2 8.59 17.48 -4.21
C ILE A 2 8.80 17.22 -5.70
N VAL A 3 9.65 16.22 -6.00
CA VAL A 3 9.80 15.66 -7.35
C VAL A 3 9.08 14.32 -7.34
N SER A 4 8.08 14.16 -8.19
CA SER A 4 7.32 12.91 -8.31
C SER A 4 7.75 12.16 -9.58
N VAL A 5 8.21 10.93 -9.42
CA VAL A 5 8.48 10.01 -10.53
C VAL A 5 7.32 9.00 -10.59
N PRO A 6 6.54 8.98 -11.69
CA PRO A 6 5.45 8.03 -11.84
C PRO A 6 5.94 6.59 -11.83
N LEU A 7 5.18 5.69 -11.19
CA LEU A 7 5.38 4.26 -11.37
C LEU A 7 5.02 3.85 -12.80
N VAL A 8 5.70 2.85 -13.31
CA VAL A 8 5.38 2.24 -14.61
C VAL A 8 4.34 1.15 -14.40
N LEU A 9 3.26 1.20 -15.19
CA LEU A 9 2.28 0.12 -15.22
C LEU A 9 2.73 -0.91 -16.24
N ASP A 10 3.10 -2.10 -15.76
CA ASP A 10 3.43 -3.27 -16.57
C ASP A 10 2.31 -4.31 -16.43
N GLY A 11 1.51 -4.46 -17.46
CA GLY A 11 0.30 -5.27 -17.40
C GLY A 11 -0.70 -4.70 -16.40
N THR A 12 -0.78 -5.29 -15.20
CA THR A 12 -1.60 -4.82 -14.06
C THR A 12 -0.75 -4.35 -12.88
N SER A 13 0.56 -4.63 -12.90
CA SER A 13 1.48 -4.30 -11.80
C SER A 13 2.07 -2.91 -11.93
N PHE A 14 2.40 -2.30 -10.80
CA PHE A 14 3.11 -1.02 -10.75
C PHE A 14 4.55 -1.26 -10.31
N ALA A 15 5.51 -0.78 -11.09
CA ALA A 15 6.93 -0.89 -10.83
C ALA A 15 7.61 0.49 -10.75
N VAL A 16 8.74 0.57 -10.07
CA VAL A 16 9.57 1.77 -10.05
C VAL A 16 10.22 1.98 -11.42
N ASP A 17 10.10 3.18 -11.97
CA ASP A 17 10.89 3.60 -13.14
C ASP A 17 12.32 3.96 -12.65
N VAL A 18 13.11 2.92 -12.40
CA VAL A 18 14.47 3.07 -11.86
C VAL A 18 15.32 4.03 -12.69
N PRO A 19 15.35 3.94 -14.05
CA PRO A 19 16.11 4.89 -14.85
C PRO A 19 15.74 6.34 -14.58
N LYS A 20 14.44 6.68 -14.50
CA LYS A 20 13.98 8.05 -14.23
C LYS A 20 14.28 8.50 -12.80
N VAL A 21 14.18 7.59 -11.82
CA VAL A 21 14.57 7.91 -10.43
C VAL A 21 16.05 8.26 -10.38
N LEU A 22 16.92 7.42 -10.96
CA LEU A 22 18.37 7.65 -10.97
C LEU A 22 18.74 8.92 -11.74
N GLU A 23 18.04 9.22 -12.85
CA GLU A 23 18.23 10.47 -13.58
C GLU A 23 17.87 11.69 -12.71
N ALA A 24 16.73 11.66 -12.02
CA ALA A 24 16.33 12.74 -11.12
C ALA A 24 17.36 12.97 -10.00
N LEU A 25 17.85 11.89 -9.39
CA LEU A 25 18.86 11.97 -8.32
C LEU A 25 20.20 12.53 -8.81
N ARG A 26 20.58 12.25 -10.06
CA ARG A 26 21.83 12.71 -10.66
C ARG A 26 21.73 14.17 -11.10
N THR A 27 20.55 14.60 -11.58
CA THR A 27 20.36 15.95 -12.14
C THR A 27 19.96 16.99 -11.11
N ASP A 28 19.37 16.57 -9.96
CA ASP A 28 18.97 17.49 -8.89
C ASP A 28 19.64 17.13 -7.54
N PRO A 29 20.80 17.72 -7.23
CA PRO A 29 21.51 17.47 -5.97
C PRO A 29 20.78 18.04 -4.73
N SER A 30 19.69 18.80 -4.91
CA SER A 30 18.86 19.29 -3.82
C SER A 30 17.96 18.20 -3.23
N ILE A 31 17.75 17.07 -3.90
CA ILE A 31 17.00 15.92 -3.39
C ILE A 31 17.74 15.31 -2.19
N LYS A 32 17.10 15.29 -1.02
CA LYS A 32 17.69 14.78 0.22
C LYS A 32 16.99 13.52 0.74
N MET A 33 15.78 13.23 0.25
CA MET A 33 15.02 12.05 0.65
C MET A 33 14.30 11.46 -0.55
N VAL A 34 14.34 10.13 -0.65
CA VAL A 34 13.54 9.33 -1.58
C VAL A 34 12.57 8.52 -0.75
N PHE A 35 11.28 8.54 -1.09
CA PHE A 35 10.26 7.72 -0.47
C PHE A 35 9.79 6.65 -1.45
N LEU A 36 9.89 5.39 -1.03
CA LEU A 36 9.42 4.20 -1.75
C LEU A 36 8.38 3.49 -0.89
N CYS A 37 7.12 3.49 -1.33
CA CYS A 37 6.05 2.77 -0.61
C CYS A 37 5.96 1.33 -1.13
N SER A 38 6.15 0.34 -0.25
CA SER A 38 6.21 -1.08 -0.62
C SER A 38 5.60 -1.99 0.45
N PRO A 39 4.38 -2.50 0.27
CA PRO A 39 3.41 -2.22 -0.80
C PRO A 39 2.87 -0.80 -0.81
N GLY A 40 2.66 -0.26 -2.01
CA GLY A 40 2.22 1.12 -2.20
C GLY A 40 0.71 1.32 -2.01
N ASN A 41 0.30 2.53 -1.67
CA ASN A 41 -1.08 2.98 -1.67
C ASN A 41 -1.20 4.13 -2.68
N PRO A 42 -2.06 4.04 -3.70
CA PRO A 42 -3.19 3.12 -3.84
C PRO A 42 -2.91 1.85 -4.65
N THR A 43 -1.70 1.63 -5.13
CA THR A 43 -1.39 0.60 -6.13
C THR A 43 -1.46 -0.84 -5.61
N GLY A 44 -1.30 -1.05 -4.29
CA GLY A 44 -1.25 -2.39 -3.71
C GLY A 44 -0.09 -3.25 -4.26
N SER A 45 0.96 -2.64 -4.81
CA SER A 45 2.09 -3.36 -5.38
C SER A 45 3.30 -3.31 -4.44
N LEU A 46 3.85 -4.47 -4.14
CA LEU A 46 5.17 -4.63 -3.55
C LEU A 46 6.22 -4.26 -4.60
N LEU A 47 7.17 -3.42 -4.22
CA LEU A 47 8.30 -3.08 -5.09
C LEU A 47 9.33 -4.20 -5.08
N SER A 48 10.02 -4.40 -6.20
CA SER A 48 11.08 -5.39 -6.25
C SER A 48 12.29 -4.95 -5.42
N ARG A 49 12.96 -5.92 -4.84
CA ARG A 49 14.17 -5.71 -4.04
C ARG A 49 15.27 -5.04 -4.89
N GLU A 50 15.41 -5.47 -6.14
CA GLU A 50 16.36 -4.93 -7.09
C GLU A 50 16.11 -3.46 -7.36
N SER A 51 14.86 -3.03 -7.46
CA SER A 51 14.50 -1.62 -7.63
C SER A 51 14.90 -0.78 -6.43
N ILE A 52 14.68 -1.29 -5.22
CA ILE A 52 15.06 -0.61 -3.97
C ILE A 52 16.58 -0.51 -3.88
N GLN A 53 17.30 -1.62 -4.15
CA GLN A 53 18.75 -1.66 -4.11
C GLN A 53 19.37 -0.74 -5.17
N ALA A 54 18.82 -0.70 -6.39
CA ALA A 54 19.31 0.19 -7.44
C ALA A 54 19.26 1.68 -7.03
N VAL A 55 18.25 2.09 -6.24
CA VAL A 55 18.18 3.44 -5.69
C VAL A 55 19.18 3.64 -4.55
N LEU A 56 19.36 2.65 -3.68
CA LEU A 56 20.33 2.67 -2.59
C LEU A 56 21.79 2.71 -3.09
N ASP A 57 22.06 2.00 -4.18
CA ASP A 57 23.39 1.89 -4.79
C ASP A 57 23.74 3.09 -5.70
N CYS A 58 22.87 4.10 -5.82
CA CYS A 58 23.12 5.27 -6.65
C CYS A 58 24.33 6.07 -6.15
N PRO A 59 25.46 6.11 -6.90
CA PRO A 59 26.70 6.72 -6.41
C PRO A 59 26.62 8.25 -6.32
N ASP A 60 25.71 8.85 -7.08
CA ASP A 60 25.51 10.30 -7.12
C ASP A 60 24.56 10.80 -6.04
N TYR A 61 24.00 9.89 -5.22
CA TYR A 61 23.02 10.21 -4.20
C TYR A 61 23.53 9.99 -2.77
N ASN A 62 23.51 11.05 -1.97
CA ASN A 62 23.97 11.05 -0.57
C ASN A 62 22.84 11.34 0.42
N GLY A 63 21.59 11.22 0.00
CA GLY A 63 20.42 11.43 0.85
C GLY A 63 19.88 10.13 1.43
N LEU A 64 18.76 10.22 2.17
CA LEU A 64 18.10 9.07 2.77
C LEU A 64 17.12 8.43 1.79
N VAL A 65 17.07 7.10 1.78
CA VAL A 65 16.02 6.30 1.13
C VAL A 65 15.11 5.77 2.23
N ILE A 66 13.83 6.13 2.16
CA ILE A 66 12.81 5.70 3.10
C ILE A 66 11.91 4.69 2.39
N VAL A 67 11.89 3.45 2.88
CA VAL A 67 10.95 2.43 2.41
C VAL A 67 9.79 2.36 3.40
N ASP A 68 8.60 2.74 2.94
CA ASP A 68 7.38 2.67 3.75
C ASP A 68 6.71 1.31 3.55
N GLU A 69 6.83 0.46 4.55
CA GLU A 69 6.30 -0.89 4.61
C GLU A 69 4.99 -0.99 5.41
N ALA A 70 4.12 0.01 5.33
CA ALA A 70 2.87 0.01 6.10
C ALA A 70 1.98 -1.23 5.85
N TYR A 71 2.13 -1.93 4.74
CA TYR A 71 1.32 -3.09 4.35
C TYR A 71 2.14 -4.39 4.25
N ILE A 72 3.38 -4.41 4.70
CA ILE A 72 4.33 -5.52 4.47
C ILE A 72 3.87 -6.86 5.04
N ASP A 73 3.07 -6.86 6.11
CA ASP A 73 2.61 -8.09 6.75
C ASP A 73 1.71 -8.93 5.83
N PHE A 74 1.06 -8.33 4.83
CA PHE A 74 0.20 -9.06 3.88
C PHE A 74 1.02 -9.97 2.96
N PRO A 75 2.01 -9.46 2.17
CA PRO A 75 2.83 -10.33 1.35
C PRO A 75 3.73 -11.28 2.17
N LEU A 76 4.16 -10.90 3.38
CA LEU A 76 4.88 -11.81 4.28
C LEU A 76 4.00 -13.00 4.70
N GLU A 77 2.72 -12.77 5.00
CA GLU A 77 1.82 -13.84 5.38
C GLU A 77 1.42 -14.70 4.16
N GLU A 78 1.27 -14.13 2.96
CA GLU A 78 1.10 -14.89 1.72
C GLU A 78 2.28 -15.83 1.45
N GLN A 79 3.51 -15.36 1.68
CA GLN A 79 4.71 -16.19 1.59
C GLN A 79 4.65 -17.34 2.62
N ALA A 80 4.27 -17.05 3.86
CA ALA A 80 4.14 -18.05 4.92
C ALA A 80 3.03 -19.09 4.63
N MET A 81 2.01 -18.70 3.87
CA MET A 81 0.93 -19.59 3.40
C MET A 81 1.32 -20.38 2.13
N GLY A 82 2.49 -20.13 1.53
CA GLY A 82 2.90 -20.75 0.27
C GLY A 82 2.17 -20.23 -0.96
N LEU A 83 1.47 -19.11 -0.86
CA LEU A 83 0.74 -18.48 -1.97
C LEU A 83 1.65 -17.61 -2.85
N ARG A 84 2.79 -17.22 -2.32
CA ARG A 84 3.81 -16.46 -3.02
C ARG A 84 5.17 -17.12 -2.82
N TYR A 85 5.88 -17.35 -3.92
CA TYR A 85 7.28 -17.72 -3.87
C TYR A 85 8.13 -16.49 -4.15
N VAL A 86 8.98 -16.13 -3.19
CA VAL A 86 10.01 -15.12 -3.35
C VAL A 86 11.30 -15.75 -2.84
N GLY A 87 12.29 -15.87 -3.71
CA GLY A 87 13.58 -16.48 -3.35
C GLY A 87 14.38 -15.68 -2.32
N GLU A 88 13.99 -14.41 -2.09
CA GLU A 88 14.65 -13.47 -1.19
C GLU A 88 13.66 -12.90 -0.17
N SER A 89 14.19 -12.16 0.81
CA SER A 89 13.36 -11.46 1.80
C SER A 89 12.48 -10.40 1.15
N ILE A 90 11.21 -10.38 1.55
CA ILE A 90 10.22 -9.41 1.06
C ILE A 90 10.42 -8.03 1.70
N SER A 91 10.82 -7.99 2.99
CA SER A 91 11.04 -6.74 3.71
C SER A 91 12.43 -6.17 3.43
N ALA A 92 12.52 -4.86 3.30
CA ALA A 92 13.78 -4.15 3.17
C ALA A 92 14.53 -3.99 4.53
N VAL A 93 13.95 -4.44 5.64
CA VAL A 93 14.58 -4.38 6.98
C VAL A 93 15.92 -5.12 7.00
N ASP A 94 16.05 -6.23 6.29
CA ASP A 94 17.29 -7.00 6.21
C ASP A 94 18.39 -6.31 5.39
N LEU A 95 18.08 -5.26 4.64
CA LEU A 95 19.07 -4.40 3.97
C LEU A 95 19.69 -3.35 4.91
N VAL A 96 19.03 -3.03 6.04
CA VAL A 96 19.46 -1.99 6.97
C VAL A 96 20.92 -2.17 7.43
N PRO A 97 21.43 -3.39 7.75
CA PRO A 97 22.82 -3.56 8.12
C PRO A 97 23.84 -3.15 7.04
N SER A 98 23.44 -3.23 5.76
CA SER A 98 24.32 -2.98 4.61
C SER A 98 24.25 -1.54 4.10
N TYR A 99 23.17 -0.80 4.41
CA TYR A 99 22.93 0.55 3.86
C TYR A 99 22.74 1.58 4.97
N ALA A 100 23.72 2.45 5.15
CA ALA A 100 23.69 3.49 6.19
C ALA A 100 22.63 4.58 5.95
N ASN A 101 22.20 4.75 4.70
CA ASN A 101 21.21 5.72 4.26
C ASN A 101 19.79 5.15 4.12
N LEU A 102 19.55 3.89 4.52
CA LEU A 102 18.23 3.27 4.49
C LEU A 102 17.48 3.48 5.81
N VAL A 103 16.22 3.86 5.67
CA VAL A 103 15.23 3.85 6.75
C VAL A 103 14.03 3.04 6.30
N VAL A 104 13.62 2.04 7.05
CA VAL A 104 12.40 1.27 6.80
C VAL A 104 11.36 1.62 7.86
N SER A 105 10.16 2.00 7.44
CA SER A 105 9.06 2.31 8.36
C SER A 105 7.97 1.24 8.31
N GLN A 106 7.47 0.83 9.47
CA GLN A 106 6.35 -0.09 9.62
C GLN A 106 5.34 0.45 10.63
N THR A 107 4.12 -0.08 10.66
CA THR A 107 3.05 0.43 11.52
C THR A 107 2.15 -0.69 12.04
N LEU A 108 1.59 -0.48 13.23
CA LEU A 108 0.54 -1.34 13.78
C LEU A 108 -0.87 -0.96 13.27
N SER A 109 -0.97 0.04 12.40
CA SER A 109 -2.26 0.59 11.96
C SER A 109 -3.03 -0.28 10.99
N LYS A 110 -2.38 -1.24 10.31
CA LYS A 110 -2.96 -2.03 9.20
C LYS A 110 -3.24 -3.46 9.61
N SER A 111 -2.29 -4.35 9.48
CA SER A 111 -2.40 -5.78 9.81
C SER A 111 -2.84 -6.05 11.25
N PHE A 112 -2.34 -5.26 12.19
CA PHE A 112 -2.73 -5.35 13.60
C PHE A 112 -4.07 -4.70 13.93
N GLY A 113 -4.69 -3.95 13.00
CA GLY A 113 -5.95 -3.25 13.23
C GLY A 113 -5.90 -2.11 14.26
N LEU A 114 -4.70 -1.63 14.62
CA LEU A 114 -4.47 -0.68 15.72
C LEU A 114 -4.24 0.76 15.22
N ALA A 115 -4.99 1.21 14.23
CA ALA A 115 -4.84 2.57 13.69
C ALA A 115 -5.03 3.66 14.76
N GLY A 116 -5.88 3.42 15.76
CA GLY A 116 -6.14 4.36 16.87
C GLY A 116 -5.00 4.49 17.88
N VAL A 117 -4.08 3.54 17.93
CA VAL A 117 -2.93 3.55 18.85
C VAL A 117 -1.87 4.59 18.43
N ARG A 118 -1.87 5.00 17.16
CA ARG A 118 -0.95 6.02 16.60
C ARG A 118 0.53 5.69 16.81
N LEU A 119 0.92 4.44 16.55
CA LEU A 119 2.29 3.97 16.72
C LEU A 119 2.81 3.33 15.43
N GLY A 120 3.99 3.75 15.03
CA GLY A 120 4.81 3.14 13.99
C GLY A 120 6.24 2.95 14.51
N VAL A 121 7.02 2.20 13.78
CA VAL A 121 8.42 1.91 14.08
C VAL A 121 9.28 2.25 12.87
N ALA A 122 10.52 2.65 13.11
CA ALA A 122 11.52 2.86 12.08
C ALA A 122 12.75 1.99 12.37
N PHE A 123 13.28 1.37 11.34
CA PHE A 123 14.49 0.58 11.34
C PHE A 123 15.53 1.31 10.51
N ALA A 124 16.67 1.62 11.10
CA ALA A 124 17.81 2.21 10.43
C ALA A 124 19.08 1.94 11.23
N GLN A 125 20.25 2.27 10.70
CA GLN A 125 21.49 2.15 11.46
C GLN A 125 21.52 3.12 12.66
N PRO A 126 22.26 2.80 13.74
CA PRO A 126 22.26 3.54 15.00
C PRO A 126 22.45 5.06 14.87
N PRO A 127 23.36 5.58 14.01
CA PRO A 127 23.53 7.03 13.87
C PRO A 127 22.26 7.75 13.40
N THR A 128 21.54 7.16 12.43
CA THR A 128 20.28 7.69 11.91
C THR A 128 19.18 7.64 12.97
N ILE A 129 19.06 6.53 13.68
CA ILE A 129 18.10 6.39 14.79
C ILE A 129 18.40 7.40 15.90
N GLN A 130 19.68 7.67 16.20
CA GLN A 130 20.03 8.67 17.21
C GLN A 130 19.55 10.07 16.82
N ILE A 131 19.70 10.46 15.54
CA ILE A 131 19.21 11.75 15.03
C ILE A 131 17.69 11.80 15.14
N MET A 132 16.98 10.75 14.75
CA MET A 132 15.51 10.67 14.86
C MET A 132 15.05 10.80 16.31
N ASN A 133 15.73 10.14 17.25
CA ASN A 133 15.43 10.24 18.68
C ASN A 133 15.68 11.64 19.25
N ASN A 134 16.72 12.33 18.80
CA ASN A 134 17.04 13.68 19.25
C ASN A 134 16.03 14.73 18.74
N THR A 135 15.40 14.48 17.59
CA THR A 135 14.42 15.37 16.97
C THR A 135 12.97 15.04 17.35
N LYS A 136 12.74 13.83 17.87
CA LYS A 136 11.43 13.38 18.27
C LYS A 136 10.88 14.22 19.42
N ALA A 137 9.60 14.64 19.30
CA ALA A 137 8.92 15.36 20.37
C ALA A 137 8.93 14.56 21.68
N PRO A 138 9.17 15.18 22.82
CA PRO A 138 9.04 14.53 24.12
C PRO A 138 7.63 13.92 24.29
N TYR A 139 7.57 12.76 24.93
CA TYR A 139 6.29 12.07 25.23
C TYR A 139 5.41 11.79 24.01
N SER A 140 6.02 11.61 22.83
CA SER A 140 5.32 11.40 21.55
C SER A 140 4.47 10.11 21.53
N ILE A 141 4.74 9.15 22.41
CA ILE A 141 3.98 7.90 22.57
C ILE A 141 3.36 7.91 23.98
N SER A 142 2.03 7.82 24.04
CA SER A 142 1.31 7.76 25.30
C SER A 142 1.51 6.40 25.99
N ALA A 143 1.39 6.35 27.32
CA ALA A 143 1.47 5.10 28.06
C ALA A 143 0.40 4.06 27.62
N PRO A 144 -0.86 4.42 27.36
CA PRO A 144 -1.83 3.50 26.78
C PRO A 144 -1.39 2.96 25.40
N SER A 145 -0.87 3.82 24.51
CA SER A 145 -0.35 3.38 23.21
C SER A 145 0.78 2.37 23.35
N ALA A 146 1.73 2.64 24.25
CA ALA A 146 2.84 1.73 24.52
C ALA A 146 2.36 0.39 25.08
N TYR A 147 1.38 0.40 25.98
CA TYR A 147 0.78 -0.82 26.55
C TYR A 147 0.12 -1.68 25.47
N PHE A 148 -0.77 -1.09 24.66
CA PHE A 148 -1.45 -1.82 23.57
C PHE A 148 -0.47 -2.34 22.52
N ALA A 149 0.56 -1.57 22.19
CA ALA A 149 1.60 -2.01 21.26
C ALA A 149 2.39 -3.21 21.82
N ALA A 150 2.76 -3.18 23.10
CA ALA A 150 3.45 -4.30 23.73
C ALA A 150 2.60 -5.59 23.75
N GLN A 151 1.29 -5.46 24.00
CA GLN A 151 0.37 -6.60 23.92
C GLN A 151 0.23 -7.12 22.49
N ALA A 152 0.12 -6.22 21.50
CA ALA A 152 0.01 -6.60 20.09
C ALA A 152 1.27 -7.31 19.56
N LEU A 153 2.43 -6.95 20.09
CA LEU A 153 3.73 -7.54 19.71
C LEU A 153 4.10 -8.76 20.57
N SER A 154 3.25 -9.18 21.50
CA SER A 154 3.43 -10.46 22.19
C SER A 154 3.26 -11.65 21.23
N PRO A 155 3.74 -12.85 21.58
CA PRO A 155 3.53 -14.05 20.77
C PRO A 155 2.04 -14.27 20.42
N GLU A 156 1.15 -14.07 21.39
CA GLU A 156 -0.30 -14.22 21.22
C GLU A 156 -0.87 -13.13 20.30
N GLY A 157 -0.42 -11.88 20.44
CA GLY A 157 -0.81 -10.75 19.60
C GLY A 157 -0.39 -10.96 18.16
N ILE A 158 0.84 -11.39 17.93
CA ILE A 158 1.36 -11.73 16.59
C ILE A 158 0.58 -12.89 15.99
N ALA A 159 0.29 -13.95 16.75
CA ALA A 159 -0.50 -15.09 16.27
C ALA A 159 -1.90 -14.64 15.85
N LYS A 160 -2.55 -13.77 16.62
CA LYS A 160 -3.85 -13.18 16.28
C LYS A 160 -3.77 -12.31 15.01
N MET A 161 -2.78 -11.45 14.91
CA MET A 161 -2.56 -10.62 13.71
C MET A 161 -2.43 -11.49 12.47
N ARG A 162 -1.60 -12.53 12.50
CA ARG A 162 -1.43 -13.46 11.38
C ARG A 162 -2.73 -14.14 10.99
N ALA A 163 -3.51 -14.64 11.97
CA ALA A 163 -4.81 -15.26 11.70
C ALA A 163 -5.78 -14.28 11.02
N CYS A 164 -5.87 -13.03 11.50
CA CYS A 164 -6.69 -12.00 10.87
C CYS A 164 -6.19 -11.65 9.45
N THR A 165 -4.87 -11.56 9.26
CA THR A 165 -4.28 -11.27 7.95
C THR A 165 -4.59 -12.37 6.94
N ARG A 166 -4.54 -13.66 7.32
CA ARG A 166 -4.96 -14.80 6.47
C ARG A 166 -6.41 -14.68 6.05
N THR A 167 -7.30 -14.36 6.99
CA THR A 167 -8.72 -14.12 6.68
C THR A 167 -8.89 -12.99 5.68
N LEU A 168 -8.17 -11.88 5.85
CA LEU A 168 -8.23 -10.75 4.90
C LEU A 168 -7.68 -11.11 3.52
N ILE A 169 -6.62 -11.90 3.45
CA ILE A 169 -6.06 -12.39 2.18
C ILE A 169 -7.10 -13.23 1.43
N GLU A 170 -7.78 -14.15 2.13
CA GLU A 170 -8.82 -14.98 1.53
C GLU A 170 -10.05 -14.13 1.10
N ASN A 171 -10.52 -13.22 1.96
CA ASN A 171 -11.60 -12.30 1.62
C ASN A 171 -11.25 -11.41 0.42
N ARG A 172 -9.98 -10.99 0.29
CA ARG A 172 -9.49 -10.22 -0.85
C ARG A 172 -9.56 -11.04 -2.14
N ARG A 173 -9.14 -12.31 -2.10
CA ARG A 173 -9.21 -13.20 -3.25
C ARG A 173 -10.65 -13.35 -3.76
N GLN A 174 -11.58 -13.59 -2.84
CA GLN A 174 -13.00 -13.73 -3.15
C GLN A 174 -13.60 -12.41 -3.67
N LEU A 175 -13.21 -11.27 -3.10
CA LEU A 175 -13.64 -9.95 -3.58
C LEU A 175 -13.16 -9.71 -5.02
N ILE A 176 -11.89 -10.00 -5.33
CA ILE A 176 -11.34 -9.85 -6.69
C ILE A 176 -12.11 -10.71 -7.70
N GLU A 177 -12.40 -11.96 -7.34
CA GLU A 177 -13.19 -12.87 -8.18
C GLU A 177 -14.59 -12.31 -8.45
N ALA A 178 -15.29 -11.87 -7.39
CA ALA A 178 -16.64 -11.30 -7.52
C ALA A 178 -16.67 -9.96 -8.29
N LEU A 179 -15.62 -9.15 -8.21
CA LEU A 179 -15.51 -7.90 -8.99
C LEU A 179 -15.36 -8.17 -10.48
N GLY A 180 -14.83 -9.33 -10.88
CA GLY A 180 -14.71 -9.73 -12.28
C GLY A 180 -16.03 -9.87 -13.03
N ASP A 181 -17.13 -10.13 -12.31
CA ASP A 181 -18.47 -10.29 -12.88
C ASP A 181 -19.29 -8.98 -12.91
N VAL A 182 -18.73 -7.87 -12.37
CA VAL A 182 -19.44 -6.59 -12.33
C VAL A 182 -19.37 -5.88 -13.70
N PRO A 183 -20.52 -5.53 -14.30
CA PRO A 183 -20.54 -4.86 -15.60
C PRO A 183 -19.85 -3.48 -15.52
N ASN A 184 -19.20 -3.07 -16.62
CA ASN A 184 -18.49 -1.79 -16.71
C ASN A 184 -17.43 -1.56 -15.60
N LEU A 185 -16.99 -2.64 -14.98
CA LEU A 185 -15.80 -2.66 -14.16
C LEU A 185 -14.64 -3.24 -15.00
N GLY A 186 -13.50 -2.58 -14.97
CA GLY A 186 -12.31 -2.98 -15.71
C GLY A 186 -11.38 -3.85 -14.88
N ARG A 187 -10.09 -3.73 -15.17
CA ARG A 187 -9.07 -4.54 -14.51
C ARG A 187 -8.90 -4.16 -13.04
N VAL A 188 -8.63 -5.16 -12.21
CA VAL A 188 -8.02 -4.94 -10.90
C VAL A 188 -6.54 -4.70 -11.13
N LEU A 189 -6.04 -3.57 -10.67
CA LEU A 189 -4.66 -3.13 -10.84
C LEU A 189 -3.84 -3.40 -9.58
N GLY A 190 -2.53 -3.45 -9.76
CA GLY A 190 -1.57 -3.76 -8.70
C GLY A 190 -1.43 -5.26 -8.46
N ASN A 191 -0.52 -5.62 -7.55
CA ASN A 191 -0.29 -7.02 -7.17
C ASN A 191 -1.23 -7.48 -6.04
N ASN A 192 -2.05 -6.56 -5.53
CA ASN A 192 -2.96 -6.81 -4.41
C ASN A 192 -2.23 -7.22 -3.12
N ASP A 193 -1.07 -6.62 -2.85
CA ASP A 193 -0.22 -6.91 -1.69
C ASP A 193 -0.63 -6.15 -0.42
N ALA A 194 -1.87 -5.65 -0.36
CA ALA A 194 -2.41 -4.86 0.75
C ALA A 194 -3.81 -5.35 1.16
N ASN A 195 -4.43 -4.69 2.13
CA ASN A 195 -5.81 -4.95 2.57
C ASN A 195 -6.86 -4.15 1.77
N PHE A 196 -6.57 -3.88 0.53
CA PHE A 196 -7.48 -3.22 -0.42
C PHE A 196 -7.20 -3.69 -1.84
N VAL A 197 -8.12 -3.42 -2.73
CA VAL A 197 -7.97 -3.61 -4.18
C VAL A 197 -8.15 -2.28 -4.89
N LEU A 198 -7.48 -2.12 -6.03
CA LEU A 198 -7.60 -0.97 -6.92
C LEU A 198 -8.24 -1.45 -8.23
N VAL A 199 -9.43 -0.94 -8.55
CA VAL A 199 -10.22 -1.41 -9.69
C VAL A 199 -10.62 -0.25 -10.59
N GLN A 200 -10.62 -0.46 -11.91
CA GLN A 200 -11.01 0.54 -12.89
C GLN A 200 -12.53 0.53 -13.12
N VAL A 201 -13.13 1.72 -13.18
CA VAL A 201 -14.50 1.93 -13.65
C VAL A 201 -14.42 2.36 -15.11
N LEU A 202 -15.24 1.73 -15.94
CA LEU A 202 -15.27 1.96 -17.37
C LEU A 202 -16.51 2.77 -17.79
N ARG A 203 -16.36 3.55 -18.87
CA ARG A 203 -17.44 4.11 -19.69
C ARG A 203 -17.08 3.82 -21.14
N ASP A 204 -17.99 3.21 -21.88
CA ASP A 204 -17.79 2.81 -23.29
C ASP A 204 -16.55 1.91 -23.49
N GLY A 205 -16.25 1.06 -22.50
CA GLY A 205 -15.11 0.16 -22.54
C GLY A 205 -13.76 0.74 -22.11
N GLU A 206 -13.69 2.06 -21.84
CA GLU A 206 -12.46 2.76 -21.47
C GLU A 206 -12.49 3.25 -20.02
N PRO A 207 -11.34 3.31 -19.31
CA PRO A 207 -11.26 3.84 -17.95
C PRO A 207 -11.77 5.29 -17.86
N SER A 208 -12.78 5.53 -17.00
CA SER A 208 -13.42 6.84 -16.88
C SER A 208 -13.34 7.40 -15.46
N SER A 209 -12.55 8.46 -15.29
CA SER A 209 -12.42 9.17 -14.00
C SER A 209 -13.70 9.89 -13.61
N GLU A 210 -14.48 10.37 -14.57
CA GLU A 210 -15.78 10.97 -14.35
C GLU A 210 -16.77 9.94 -13.80
N ARG A 211 -16.89 8.77 -14.47
CA ARG A 211 -17.77 7.69 -14.02
C ARG A 211 -17.38 7.15 -12.65
N ALA A 212 -16.08 7.00 -12.39
CA ALA A 212 -15.59 6.61 -11.07
C ALA A 212 -15.99 7.61 -9.98
N SER A 213 -15.99 8.91 -10.29
CA SER A 213 -16.43 9.96 -9.37
C SER A 213 -17.93 9.90 -9.10
N GLU A 214 -18.75 9.71 -10.14
CA GLU A 214 -20.20 9.51 -10.01
C GLU A 214 -20.52 8.33 -9.10
N VAL A 215 -19.92 7.17 -9.38
CA VAL A 215 -20.10 5.94 -8.59
C VAL A 215 -19.65 6.15 -7.14
N TYR A 216 -18.48 6.77 -6.93
CA TYR A 216 -18.00 7.10 -5.59
C TYR A 216 -18.99 7.95 -4.81
N HIS A 217 -19.51 9.02 -5.41
CA HIS A 217 -20.50 9.90 -4.75
C HIS A 217 -21.83 9.18 -4.47
N ALA A 218 -22.33 8.39 -5.44
CA ALA A 218 -23.55 7.61 -5.25
C ALA A 218 -23.43 6.60 -4.11
N MET A 219 -22.32 5.84 -4.08
CA MET A 219 -22.05 4.89 -2.99
C MET A 219 -22.00 5.58 -1.63
N ALA A 220 -21.30 6.71 -1.52
CA ALA A 220 -21.11 7.40 -0.25
C ALA A 220 -22.39 8.11 0.22
N GLN A 221 -23.04 8.90 -0.66
CA GLN A 221 -24.15 9.80 -0.27
C GLN A 221 -25.49 9.07 -0.19
N ASN A 222 -25.76 8.15 -1.12
CA ASN A 222 -27.06 7.52 -1.21
C ASN A 222 -27.13 6.17 -0.48
N HIS A 223 -25.99 5.50 -0.33
CA HIS A 223 -25.95 4.13 0.19
C HIS A 223 -25.08 3.95 1.44
N GLY A 224 -24.40 5.02 1.90
CA GLY A 224 -23.58 4.98 3.10
C GLY A 224 -22.41 3.98 3.03
N LEU A 225 -21.91 3.68 1.82
CA LEU A 225 -20.76 2.82 1.60
C LEU A 225 -19.59 3.64 1.06
N MET A 226 -18.50 3.70 1.82
CA MET A 226 -17.36 4.56 1.53
C MET A 226 -16.21 3.78 0.90
N VAL A 227 -15.94 4.01 -0.37
CA VAL A 227 -14.71 3.62 -1.06
C VAL A 227 -13.76 4.83 -1.18
N ARG A 228 -12.72 4.76 -1.99
CA ARG A 228 -11.84 5.90 -2.27
C ARG A 228 -11.68 6.10 -3.77
N ASN A 229 -12.05 7.27 -4.26
CA ASN A 229 -11.73 7.67 -5.63
C ASN A 229 -10.22 7.99 -5.71
N ARG A 230 -9.51 7.35 -6.65
CA ARG A 230 -8.08 7.50 -6.90
C ARG A 230 -7.77 7.92 -8.35
N SER A 231 -8.80 8.33 -9.07
CA SER A 231 -8.71 8.69 -10.49
C SER A 231 -7.77 9.84 -10.81
N ALA A 232 -7.47 10.70 -9.83
CA ALA A 232 -6.57 11.83 -9.99
C ALA A 232 -5.08 11.45 -9.86
N GLU A 233 -4.78 10.23 -9.42
CA GLU A 233 -3.40 9.78 -9.23
C GLU A 233 -2.83 9.25 -10.54
N LEU A 234 -1.51 9.41 -10.73
CA LEU A 234 -0.82 8.98 -11.94
C LEU A 234 -0.98 7.47 -12.17
N GLY A 235 -1.38 7.09 -13.37
CA GLY A 235 -1.63 5.70 -13.74
C GLY A 235 -2.94 5.11 -13.20
N CYS A 236 -3.77 5.90 -12.50
CA CYS A 236 -4.98 5.43 -11.85
C CYS A 236 -6.27 5.99 -12.47
N ALA A 237 -6.27 6.33 -13.77
CA ALA A 237 -7.48 6.82 -14.44
C ALA A 237 -8.67 5.86 -14.23
N GLY A 238 -9.81 6.39 -13.81
CA GLY A 238 -11.01 5.62 -13.52
C GLY A 238 -10.95 4.74 -12.27
N CYS A 239 -9.92 4.85 -11.42
CA CYS A 239 -9.73 3.90 -10.32
C CYS A 239 -10.48 4.24 -9.05
N LEU A 240 -11.14 3.22 -8.50
CA LEU A 240 -11.63 3.18 -7.12
C LEU A 240 -10.75 2.22 -6.29
N ARG A 241 -10.37 2.65 -5.08
CA ARG A 241 -9.73 1.78 -4.09
C ARG A 241 -10.77 1.30 -3.09
N ILE A 242 -10.95 -0.01 -3.00
CA ILE A 242 -11.92 -0.68 -2.14
C ILE A 242 -11.14 -1.42 -1.05
N SER A 243 -11.38 -1.08 0.23
CA SER A 243 -10.80 -1.84 1.35
C SER A 243 -11.49 -3.19 1.46
N VAL A 244 -10.71 -4.21 1.73
CA VAL A 244 -11.23 -5.56 1.99
C VAL A 244 -11.90 -5.57 3.36
N GLY A 245 -13.17 -5.94 3.39
CA GLY A 245 -14.00 -6.04 4.59
C GLY A 245 -14.33 -7.49 4.97
N THR A 246 -15.38 -7.65 5.77
CA THR A 246 -16.01 -8.95 6.00
C THR A 246 -16.65 -9.49 4.72
N PRO A 247 -16.97 -10.80 4.63
CA PRO A 247 -17.68 -11.33 3.47
C PRO A 247 -18.97 -10.58 3.14
N GLU A 248 -19.73 -10.16 4.18
CA GLU A 248 -20.98 -9.43 4.03
C GLU A 248 -20.76 -8.00 3.50
N GLU A 249 -19.73 -7.32 3.99
CA GLU A 249 -19.35 -5.98 3.52
C GLU A 249 -18.87 -6.02 2.07
N ASN A 250 -18.07 -7.01 1.72
CA ASN A 250 -17.59 -7.24 0.36
C ASN A 250 -18.75 -7.55 -0.60
N ALA A 251 -19.67 -8.45 -0.21
CA ALA A 251 -20.86 -8.78 -1.00
C ALA A 251 -21.75 -7.56 -1.23
N ARG A 252 -21.95 -6.72 -0.20
CA ARG A 252 -22.68 -5.46 -0.32
C ARG A 252 -22.02 -4.49 -1.29
N ALA A 253 -20.68 -4.38 -1.24
CA ALA A 253 -19.94 -3.51 -2.16
C ALA A 253 -20.06 -3.97 -3.61
N VAL A 254 -19.94 -5.28 -3.87
CA VAL A 254 -20.11 -5.87 -5.21
C VAL A 254 -21.53 -5.67 -5.72
N ALA A 255 -22.55 -5.98 -4.92
CA ALA A 255 -23.96 -5.80 -5.32
C ALA A 255 -24.29 -4.34 -5.68
N LEU A 256 -23.76 -3.39 -4.88
CA LEU A 256 -23.98 -1.97 -5.14
C LEU A 256 -23.25 -1.49 -6.40
N LEU A 257 -22.01 -1.94 -6.62
CA LEU A 257 -21.28 -1.66 -7.87
C LEU A 257 -22.01 -2.24 -9.09
N THR A 258 -22.53 -3.47 -8.98
CA THR A 258 -23.31 -4.10 -10.06
C THR A 258 -24.56 -3.28 -10.38
N GLN A 259 -25.28 -2.81 -9.38
CA GLN A 259 -26.45 -1.94 -9.57
C GLN A 259 -26.04 -0.62 -10.27
N LEU A 260 -25.09 0.11 -9.71
CA LEU A 260 -24.70 1.44 -10.19
C LEU A 260 -24.02 1.43 -11.58
N LEU A 261 -23.36 0.33 -11.93
CA LEU A 261 -22.65 0.19 -13.20
C LEU A 261 -23.45 -0.61 -14.24
N GLY A 262 -24.45 -1.39 -13.80
CA GLY A 262 -25.37 -2.13 -14.68
C GLY A 262 -26.43 -1.26 -15.32
N ASP A 263 -26.86 -0.19 -14.64
CA ASP A 263 -27.85 0.77 -15.16
C ASP A 263 -27.21 1.75 -16.18
N ALA A 264 -26.62 1.21 -17.24
CA ALA A 264 -26.01 1.98 -18.34
C ALA A 264 -27.09 2.61 -19.26
N SER A 265 -28.15 3.21 -18.72
CA SER A 265 -29.25 3.87 -19.43
C SER A 265 -29.75 5.10 -18.66
N ALA A 266 -28.85 5.95 -18.19
CA ALA A 266 -29.21 7.30 -17.74
C ALA A 266 -28.10 8.29 -18.03
#